data_222c65d1543bbe376682f8b29edddd4e
#
_entry.id   222c65d1543bbe376682f8b29edddd4e
#
_cell.length_a   1.000
_cell.length_b   1.000
_cell.length_c   1.000
_cell.angle_alpha   90.00
_cell.angle_beta   90.00
_cell.angle_gamma   90.00
#
_symmetry.space_group_name_H-M   'P 1'
#
loop_
_entity.id
_entity.type
_entity.pdbx_description
1 polymer ?
#
loop_
_entity_poly.entity_id
_entity_poly.type
_entity_poly.pdbx_seq_one_letter_code
_entity_poly.pdbx_strand_id
1 'polypeptide(L)'
;MPHSKFLLQPLWVAMLAVSHSGLVFAESEKNDADNTLHSLAPIVVTAQQGNDANGLIVHADPKQPIQPVPATDGADYLQSIMGFNSIQSGGTNGDVTFRGMFGSRIKILTDGTENLGACPNRMDAPTSYISPESYDRISVIKGPQTVQYANTGSAATVLFERQPEKLTSEKPYRGQASVLLGSYGRIDHNIEAAVGDEKKYIRLNANRSESNSYQDGDGNTVPSAWKKWNADVALGFTPDENTWVEITGGKSDGESLYAGRSMDGSQFARESLGLRFEKKNITDVIKKIEGQVNYSYNDHIMDNFSLRIPPLVEMNHGGMTMLMPNAMAMQVTRRTLNSRLAMTSEWNKWSLITGVDSQFNKHGGSMSSPTMPSMNVPYRQDMRFQSYGAFGELGYQWNDQNKLVTGARLDRVTVEDERTDSQAKGFNTKLEKTLPSAFVRWENQHPEHDLKSYIGLGYVERMPDYWELFSPKHGNAGSTNTFNGVNPEKTLQLDLGFQQQHGALNTWASAYAGLVD
;
A
#
# COMPACT_ATOMS: atom_id res chain seq x y z
N MET A 1 -9.46 -28.39 18.37
CA MET A 1 -10.24 -27.25 17.83
C MET A 1 -10.65 -27.63 16.41
N PRO A 2 -11.87 -27.40 15.94
CA PRO A 2 -12.30 -27.92 14.65
C PRO A 2 -11.62 -27.16 13.52
N HIS A 3 -11.02 -27.90 12.60
CA HIS A 3 -10.50 -27.41 11.34
C HIS A 3 -11.63 -26.70 10.58
N SER A 4 -11.50 -25.41 10.32
CA SER A 4 -12.37 -24.71 9.40
C SER A 4 -12.11 -25.23 8.00
N LYS A 5 -13.01 -26.07 7.51
CA LYS A 5 -13.01 -26.45 6.10
C LYS A 5 -13.33 -25.21 5.28
N PHE A 6 -12.32 -24.70 4.58
CA PHE A 6 -12.49 -23.64 3.60
C PHE A 6 -13.55 -24.07 2.57
N LEU A 7 -14.66 -23.35 2.54
CA LEU A 7 -15.70 -23.50 1.54
C LEU A 7 -15.21 -22.97 0.19
N LEU A 8 -14.65 -23.86 -0.62
CA LEU A 8 -14.16 -23.61 -1.99
C LEU A 8 -15.29 -23.47 -3.03
N GLN A 9 -16.54 -23.40 -2.62
CA GLN A 9 -17.66 -23.51 -3.58
C GLN A 9 -18.06 -22.25 -4.37
N PRO A 10 -17.86 -20.98 -3.96
CA PRO A 10 -18.38 -19.88 -4.77
C PRO A 10 -17.53 -19.49 -5.98
N LEU A 11 -16.22 -19.81 -6.01
CA LEU A 11 -15.37 -19.42 -7.17
C LEU A 11 -15.61 -20.27 -8.43
N TRP A 12 -15.96 -21.54 -8.27
CA TRP A 12 -16.24 -22.42 -9.40
C TRP A 12 -17.54 -22.08 -10.12
N VAL A 13 -18.52 -21.54 -9.41
CA VAL A 13 -19.79 -21.11 -10.03
C VAL A 13 -19.61 -19.87 -10.91
N ALA A 14 -18.70 -18.96 -10.55
CA ALA A 14 -18.38 -17.80 -11.39
C ALA A 14 -17.63 -18.19 -12.67
N MET A 15 -16.74 -19.19 -12.63
CA MET A 15 -16.04 -19.68 -13.81
C MET A 15 -16.94 -20.46 -14.77
N LEU A 16 -17.94 -21.16 -14.28
CA LEU A 16 -18.90 -21.90 -15.13
C LEU A 16 -19.90 -20.99 -15.85
N ALA A 17 -20.19 -19.79 -15.33
CA ALA A 17 -21.08 -18.84 -15.97
C ALA A 17 -20.44 -18.16 -17.19
N VAL A 18 -19.11 -18.08 -17.28
CA VAL A 18 -18.39 -17.51 -18.44
C VAL A 18 -18.23 -18.51 -19.58
N SER A 19 -18.31 -19.81 -19.31
CA SER A 19 -18.11 -20.87 -20.32
C SER A 19 -19.30 -21.13 -21.24
N HIS A 20 -20.44 -20.44 -21.08
CA HIS A 20 -21.65 -20.62 -21.88
C HIS A 20 -22.06 -19.42 -22.74
N SER A 21 -21.23 -18.36 -22.81
CA SER A 21 -21.41 -17.31 -23.80
C SER A 21 -20.82 -17.79 -25.13
N GLY A 22 -21.70 -18.14 -26.08
CA GLY A 22 -21.35 -18.73 -27.37
C GLY A 22 -20.30 -17.96 -28.14
N LEU A 23 -19.34 -18.70 -28.67
CA LEU A 23 -18.41 -18.24 -29.70
C LEU A 23 -19.21 -17.83 -30.92
N VAL A 24 -19.38 -16.54 -31.13
CA VAL A 24 -19.81 -15.99 -32.42
C VAL A 24 -18.59 -15.97 -33.30
N PHE A 25 -18.52 -16.91 -34.25
CA PHE A 25 -17.55 -16.85 -35.33
C PHE A 25 -17.98 -15.72 -36.25
N ALA A 26 -17.19 -14.66 -36.33
CA ALA A 26 -17.30 -13.70 -37.43
C ALA A 26 -16.79 -14.37 -38.72
N GLU A 27 -17.65 -14.45 -39.72
CA GLU A 27 -17.33 -14.92 -41.03
C GLU A 27 -16.35 -13.94 -41.68
N SER A 28 -15.18 -14.43 -42.06
CA SER A 28 -14.12 -13.66 -42.69
C SER A 28 -14.46 -13.51 -44.19
N GLU A 29 -14.78 -12.31 -44.62
CA GLU A 29 -14.67 -11.95 -46.04
C GLU A 29 -13.19 -12.01 -46.47
N LYS A 30 -12.94 -12.85 -47.49
CA LYS A 30 -11.66 -12.92 -48.18
C LYS A 30 -11.45 -11.63 -48.96
N ASN A 31 -10.38 -10.90 -48.61
CA ASN A 31 -9.73 -10.00 -49.55
C ASN A 31 -8.23 -10.27 -49.58
N ASP A 32 -7.71 -10.21 -50.81
CA ASP A 32 -6.42 -10.70 -51.28
C ASP A 32 -5.19 -10.14 -50.57
N ALA A 33 -4.24 -11.05 -50.47
CA ALA A 33 -2.78 -10.89 -50.49
C ALA A 33 -2.17 -9.51 -50.16
N ASP A 34 -1.71 -9.36 -48.94
CA ASP A 34 -0.40 -8.75 -48.69
C ASP A 34 0.30 -9.49 -47.54
N ASN A 35 1.42 -10.11 -47.88
CA ASN A 35 2.19 -10.99 -47.02
C ASN A 35 3.10 -10.13 -46.14
N THR A 36 2.51 -9.29 -45.28
CA THR A 36 3.23 -8.59 -44.23
C THR A 36 3.31 -9.49 -43.01
N LEU A 37 4.49 -10.07 -42.82
CA LEU A 37 4.89 -10.62 -41.53
C LEU A 37 4.53 -9.59 -40.46
N HIS A 38 3.50 -9.84 -39.64
CA HIS A 38 3.24 -9.10 -38.44
C HIS A 38 4.41 -9.36 -37.49
N SER A 39 5.45 -8.54 -37.61
CA SER A 39 6.47 -8.42 -36.61
C SER A 39 5.77 -8.03 -35.33
N LEU A 40 5.68 -8.96 -34.35
CA LEU A 40 5.32 -8.60 -33.00
C LEU A 40 6.30 -7.52 -32.58
N ALA A 41 5.79 -6.33 -32.25
CA ALA A 41 6.62 -5.27 -31.70
C ALA A 41 7.38 -5.85 -30.51
N PRO A 42 8.70 -5.67 -30.42
CA PRO A 42 9.45 -6.16 -29.27
C PRO A 42 8.80 -5.59 -28.01
N ILE A 43 8.51 -6.44 -27.03
CA ILE A 43 8.11 -5.99 -25.70
C ILE A 43 9.35 -5.32 -25.12
N VAL A 44 9.44 -4.02 -25.29
CA VAL A 44 10.46 -3.22 -24.64
C VAL A 44 9.98 -3.03 -23.21
N VAL A 45 10.56 -3.79 -22.27
CA VAL A 45 10.37 -3.58 -20.85
C VAL A 45 11.16 -2.32 -20.47
N THR A 46 10.60 -1.18 -20.78
CA THR A 46 11.04 0.11 -20.25
C THR A 46 10.17 0.42 -19.03
N ALA A 47 10.79 0.88 -17.95
CA ALA A 47 10.06 1.47 -16.85
C ALA A 47 9.08 2.49 -17.43
N GLN A 48 7.78 2.26 -17.21
CA GLN A 48 6.77 3.09 -17.86
C GLN A 48 6.88 4.51 -17.37
N GLN A 49 7.20 5.39 -18.29
CA GLN A 49 7.13 6.82 -18.04
C GLN A 49 5.65 7.21 -18.05
N GLY A 50 5.11 7.54 -16.89
CA GLY A 50 3.87 8.29 -16.86
C GLY A 50 4.03 9.61 -17.62
N ASN A 51 2.95 10.13 -18.17
CA ASN A 51 2.94 11.37 -18.94
C ASN A 51 3.42 12.62 -18.16
N ASP A 52 3.70 12.49 -16.84
CA ASP A 52 4.28 13.49 -15.96
C ASP A 52 5.61 13.02 -15.35
N ALA A 53 6.53 12.64 -16.17
CA ALA A 53 7.82 12.11 -15.75
C ALA A 53 8.84 13.22 -15.45
N ASN A 54 8.54 14.15 -14.56
CA ASN A 54 9.54 15.12 -14.08
C ASN A 54 10.47 14.53 -13.00
N GLY A 55 10.48 13.21 -12.84
CA GLY A 55 11.34 12.50 -11.89
C GLY A 55 10.95 12.62 -10.42
N LEU A 56 10.23 13.66 -10.01
CA LEU A 56 9.74 13.87 -8.65
C LEU A 56 8.41 13.17 -8.42
N ILE A 57 7.48 13.29 -9.36
CA ILE A 57 6.19 12.60 -9.36
C ILE A 57 6.21 11.59 -10.49
N VAL A 58 5.93 10.34 -10.17
CA VAL A 58 5.86 9.24 -11.12
C VAL A 58 4.43 8.71 -11.14
N HIS A 59 3.88 8.55 -12.34
CA HIS A 59 2.61 7.86 -12.55
C HIS A 59 2.86 6.57 -13.32
N ALA A 60 2.27 5.49 -12.88
CA ALA A 60 2.38 4.19 -13.53
C ALA A 60 1.01 3.51 -13.62
N ASP A 61 0.80 2.73 -14.69
CA ASP A 61 -0.34 1.85 -14.85
C ASP A 61 0.03 0.45 -14.37
N PRO A 62 -0.49 -0.01 -13.22
CA PRO A 62 -0.11 -1.31 -12.66
C PRO A 62 -0.64 -2.51 -13.46
N LYS A 63 -1.54 -2.30 -14.40
CA LYS A 63 -2.10 -3.34 -15.28
C LYS A 63 -1.19 -3.61 -16.49
N GLN A 64 -0.22 -2.73 -16.74
CA GLN A 64 0.77 -2.95 -17.78
C GLN A 64 2.02 -3.60 -17.20
N PRO A 65 2.56 -4.65 -17.86
CA PRO A 65 3.78 -5.31 -17.39
C PRO A 65 4.97 -4.35 -17.49
N ILE A 66 5.60 -4.08 -16.36
CA ILE A 66 6.85 -3.28 -16.28
C ILE A 66 8.04 -4.12 -15.84
N GLN A 67 7.80 -5.35 -15.46
CA GLN A 67 8.80 -6.33 -15.02
C GLN A 67 8.63 -7.61 -15.86
N PRO A 68 9.73 -8.35 -16.10
CA PRO A 68 9.66 -9.67 -16.74
C PRO A 68 8.81 -10.68 -15.96
N VAL A 69 8.80 -10.56 -14.62
CA VAL A 69 7.98 -11.36 -13.71
C VAL A 69 6.99 -10.42 -13.04
N PRO A 70 5.68 -10.63 -13.19
CA PRO A 70 4.67 -9.82 -12.52
C PRO A 70 4.82 -9.81 -11.02
N ALA A 71 4.55 -8.66 -10.42
CA ALA A 71 4.71 -8.41 -9.00
C ALA A 71 3.79 -9.29 -8.16
N THR A 72 4.30 -9.81 -7.03
CA THR A 72 3.52 -10.60 -6.07
C THR A 72 2.71 -9.72 -5.12
N ASP A 73 3.19 -8.51 -4.87
CA ASP A 73 2.59 -7.53 -3.96
C ASP A 73 3.00 -6.09 -4.32
N GLY A 74 2.54 -5.12 -3.53
CA GLY A 74 2.86 -3.71 -3.76
C GLY A 74 4.34 -3.38 -3.62
N ALA A 75 5.10 -4.09 -2.78
CA ALA A 75 6.53 -3.86 -2.61
C ALA A 75 7.31 -4.32 -3.84
N ASP A 76 6.97 -5.49 -4.36
CA ASP A 76 7.58 -6.05 -5.54
C ASP A 76 7.34 -5.16 -6.77
N TYR A 77 6.12 -4.62 -6.93
CA TYR A 77 5.83 -3.64 -7.98
C TYR A 77 6.68 -2.36 -7.84
N LEU A 78 6.76 -1.81 -6.63
CA LEU A 78 7.46 -0.54 -6.40
C LEU A 78 8.97 -0.62 -6.69
N GLN A 79 9.59 -1.80 -6.63
CA GLN A 79 10.99 -1.99 -7.01
C GLN A 79 11.26 -1.62 -8.48
N SER A 80 10.24 -1.62 -9.34
CA SER A 80 10.37 -1.17 -10.73
C SER A 80 10.50 0.36 -10.85
N ILE A 81 10.20 1.11 -9.78
CA ILE A 81 10.26 2.56 -9.73
C ILE A 81 11.59 2.99 -9.11
N MET A 82 12.34 3.81 -9.82
CA MET A 82 13.67 4.24 -9.42
C MET A 82 13.71 4.89 -8.02
N GLY A 83 14.62 4.38 -7.19
CA GLY A 83 14.80 4.80 -5.79
C GLY A 83 14.15 3.86 -4.78
N PHE A 84 13.25 2.98 -5.23
CA PHE A 84 12.68 1.93 -4.38
C PHE A 84 13.53 0.67 -4.40
N ASN A 85 13.48 -0.04 -3.28
CA ASN A 85 13.95 -1.39 -3.11
C ASN A 85 13.01 -2.10 -2.12
N SER A 86 13.22 -3.38 -1.87
CA SER A 86 12.38 -4.18 -0.97
C SER A 86 13.23 -5.04 -0.05
N ILE A 87 12.81 -5.12 1.21
CA ILE A 87 13.34 -6.09 2.17
C ILE A 87 12.44 -7.32 2.09
N GLN A 88 12.95 -8.39 1.49
CA GLN A 88 12.25 -9.65 1.31
C GLN A 88 12.67 -10.63 2.42
N SER A 89 11.68 -11.30 3.03
CA SER A 89 11.91 -12.37 4.01
C SER A 89 11.45 -13.73 3.50
N GLY A 90 10.65 -13.75 2.44
CA GLY A 90 10.08 -14.93 1.77
C GLY A 90 9.76 -14.61 0.33
N GLY A 91 8.83 -15.34 -0.28
CA GLY A 91 8.42 -15.17 -1.67
C GLY A 91 7.42 -14.04 -1.91
N THR A 92 6.87 -13.45 -0.86
CA THR A 92 5.91 -12.32 -0.88
C THR A 92 6.01 -11.50 0.41
N ASN A 93 5.18 -10.47 0.55
CA ASN A 93 5.09 -9.60 1.73
C ASN A 93 6.39 -8.81 1.99
N GLY A 94 6.98 -8.29 0.92
CA GLY A 94 8.12 -7.39 1.01
C GLY A 94 7.79 -6.08 1.71
N ASP A 95 8.76 -5.56 2.47
CA ASP A 95 8.70 -4.20 3.04
C ASP A 95 9.53 -3.26 2.19
N VAL A 96 8.92 -2.19 1.69
CA VAL A 96 9.59 -1.27 0.77
C VAL A 96 10.60 -0.39 1.48
N THR A 97 11.68 -0.09 0.76
CA THR A 97 12.61 0.98 1.11
C THR A 97 12.65 2.01 -0.02
N PHE A 98 12.88 3.25 0.32
CA PHE A 98 13.08 4.32 -0.64
C PHE A 98 14.28 5.17 -0.21
N ARG A 99 15.31 5.27 -1.07
CA ARG A 99 16.54 6.02 -0.78
C ARG A 99 17.17 5.65 0.56
N GLY A 100 17.14 4.35 0.94
CA GLY A 100 17.66 3.84 2.21
C GLY A 100 16.74 4.01 3.43
N MET A 101 15.63 4.73 3.30
CA MET A 101 14.62 4.87 4.36
C MET A 101 13.54 3.82 4.20
N PHE A 102 12.95 3.34 5.31
CA PHE A 102 11.92 2.30 5.30
C PHE A 102 10.84 2.54 6.37
N GLY A 103 9.84 1.69 6.35
CA GLY A 103 8.78 1.68 7.36
C GLY A 103 7.80 2.84 7.16
N SER A 104 7.37 3.43 8.25
CA SER A 104 6.38 4.52 8.25
C SER A 104 6.90 5.86 7.69
N ARG A 105 8.17 5.89 7.24
CA ARG A 105 8.73 7.01 6.45
C ARG A 105 8.19 7.03 5.03
N ILE A 106 7.73 5.88 4.54
CA ILE A 106 7.07 5.76 3.24
C ILE A 106 5.57 5.67 3.48
N LYS A 107 4.84 6.69 3.04
CA LYS A 107 3.40 6.76 3.12
C LYS A 107 2.78 5.93 2.01
N ILE A 108 2.00 4.91 2.33
CA ILE A 108 1.33 4.05 1.35
C ILE A 108 -0.18 4.17 1.54
N LEU A 109 -0.84 4.63 0.49
CA LEU A 109 -2.28 4.84 0.49
C LEU A 109 -2.94 4.01 -0.62
N THR A 110 -4.06 3.42 -0.29
CA THR A 110 -4.97 2.77 -1.23
C THR A 110 -6.27 3.59 -1.28
N ASP A 111 -6.60 4.11 -2.47
CA ASP A 111 -7.74 5.01 -2.65
C ASP A 111 -7.75 6.19 -1.65
N GLY A 112 -6.56 6.76 -1.40
CA GLY A 112 -6.37 7.89 -0.49
C GLY A 112 -6.40 7.54 1.00
N THR A 113 -6.49 6.25 1.36
CA THR A 113 -6.55 5.76 2.73
C THR A 113 -5.30 4.98 3.08
N GLU A 114 -4.73 5.24 4.25
CA GLU A 114 -3.60 4.49 4.75
C GLU A 114 -4.05 3.13 5.29
N ASN A 115 -3.47 2.05 4.75
CA ASN A 115 -3.59 0.71 5.29
C ASN A 115 -2.32 0.38 6.07
N LEU A 116 -2.44 0.29 7.38
CA LEU A 116 -1.31 0.06 8.28
C LEU A 116 -1.24 -1.42 8.65
N GLY A 117 -0.06 -2.02 8.54
CA GLY A 117 0.21 -3.35 9.09
C GLY A 117 0.09 -3.39 10.62
N ALA A 118 -0.13 -4.57 11.17
CA ALA A 118 -0.30 -4.79 12.60
C ALA A 118 0.97 -5.30 13.30
N CYS A 119 1.88 -5.95 12.56
CA CYS A 119 3.04 -6.61 13.13
C CYS A 119 4.15 -5.62 13.52
N PRO A 120 4.63 -5.62 14.78
CA PRO A 120 5.74 -4.78 15.19
C PRO A 120 7.06 -5.15 14.49
N ASN A 121 7.18 -6.38 13.98
CA ASN A 121 8.32 -6.86 13.19
C ASN A 121 8.11 -6.68 11.68
N ARG A 122 7.04 -6.01 11.25
CA ARG A 122 6.72 -5.71 9.86
C ARG A 122 6.67 -6.93 8.94
N MET A 123 6.13 -8.04 9.44
CA MET A 123 5.86 -9.22 8.61
C MET A 123 4.66 -9.02 7.69
N ASP A 124 3.80 -8.07 8.04
CA ASP A 124 2.64 -7.62 7.29
C ASP A 124 2.75 -6.12 6.94
N ALA A 125 3.84 -5.73 6.28
CA ALA A 125 3.98 -4.36 5.79
C ALA A 125 2.73 -3.94 5.00
N PRO A 126 2.38 -2.63 4.90
CA PRO A 126 1.19 -2.15 4.17
C PRO A 126 1.07 -2.72 2.76
N THR A 127 2.19 -2.93 2.08
CA THR A 127 2.30 -3.51 0.74
C THR A 127 1.86 -4.97 0.65
N SER A 128 1.87 -5.71 1.75
CA SER A 128 1.44 -7.11 1.81
C SER A 128 -0.05 -7.29 1.47
N TYR A 129 -0.86 -6.26 1.71
CA TYR A 129 -2.30 -6.24 1.47
C TYR A 129 -2.69 -5.63 0.11
N ILE A 130 -1.71 -5.36 -0.75
CA ILE A 130 -1.91 -4.70 -2.03
C ILE A 130 -1.60 -5.67 -3.17
N SER A 131 -2.60 -5.89 -4.03
CA SER A 131 -2.44 -6.48 -5.36
C SER A 131 -2.40 -5.34 -6.37
N PRO A 132 -1.25 -5.03 -6.98
CA PRO A 132 -1.12 -3.85 -7.85
C PRO A 132 -2.12 -3.81 -9.01
N GLU A 133 -2.36 -4.94 -9.66
CA GLU A 133 -3.30 -5.05 -10.79
C GLU A 133 -4.77 -4.72 -10.45
N SER A 134 -5.12 -4.61 -9.14
CA SER A 134 -6.46 -4.20 -8.70
C SER A 134 -6.67 -2.68 -8.71
N TYR A 135 -5.67 -1.92 -9.14
CA TYR A 135 -5.71 -0.45 -9.20
C TYR A 135 -5.52 0.04 -10.64
N ASP A 136 -6.01 1.25 -10.92
CA ASP A 136 -5.95 1.84 -12.24
C ASP A 136 -4.73 2.73 -12.43
N ARG A 137 -4.18 3.23 -11.32
CA ARG A 137 -3.01 4.11 -11.32
C ARG A 137 -2.22 3.97 -10.03
N ILE A 138 -0.89 4.04 -10.16
CA ILE A 138 0.01 4.24 -9.03
C ILE A 138 0.71 5.58 -9.22
N SER A 139 0.61 6.43 -8.19
CA SER A 139 1.30 7.73 -8.17
C SER A 139 2.34 7.72 -7.05
N VAL A 140 3.56 8.12 -7.35
CA VAL A 140 4.65 8.23 -6.37
C VAL A 140 5.15 9.65 -6.32
N ILE A 141 5.09 10.26 -5.15
CA ILE A 141 5.66 11.58 -4.85
C ILE A 141 6.93 11.34 -4.02
N LYS A 142 8.08 11.65 -4.60
CA LYS A 142 9.39 11.42 -3.99
C LYS A 142 9.72 12.55 -3.01
N GLY A 143 10.19 12.20 -1.81
CA GLY A 143 10.50 13.17 -0.76
C GLY A 143 9.27 13.81 -0.09
N PRO A 144 9.48 14.73 0.86
CA PRO A 144 8.43 15.47 1.55
C PRO A 144 7.92 16.65 0.70
N GLN A 145 7.35 16.35 -0.48
CA GLN A 145 6.96 17.32 -1.51
C GLN A 145 5.43 17.42 -1.70
N THR A 146 4.67 16.95 -0.72
CA THR A 146 3.23 17.14 -0.58
C THR A 146 2.82 17.15 0.87
N VAL A 147 1.76 17.90 1.21
CA VAL A 147 1.17 17.97 2.55
C VAL A 147 -0.28 17.50 2.58
N GLN A 148 -0.78 16.98 1.47
CA GLN A 148 -2.20 16.64 1.30
C GLN A 148 -2.66 15.42 2.11
N TYR A 149 -1.74 14.60 2.62
CA TYR A 149 -2.07 13.33 3.26
C TYR A 149 -1.60 13.30 4.72
N ALA A 150 -2.44 12.74 5.59
CA ALA A 150 -2.18 12.63 7.03
C ALA A 150 -0.85 11.92 7.31
N ASN A 151 -0.16 12.33 8.38
CA ASN A 151 1.14 11.79 8.76
C ASN A 151 2.11 11.75 7.57
N THR A 152 2.41 12.91 7.02
CA THR A 152 3.22 13.07 5.81
C THR A 152 4.45 12.16 5.80
N GLY A 153 4.65 11.42 4.71
CA GLY A 153 5.81 10.54 4.55
C GLY A 153 7.10 11.36 4.41
N SER A 154 8.10 11.06 5.24
CA SER A 154 9.39 11.75 5.18
C SER A 154 10.23 11.33 3.97
N ALA A 155 10.04 10.11 3.47
CA ALA A 155 10.78 9.57 2.34
C ALA A 155 10.02 9.68 1.01
N ALA A 156 8.78 9.22 0.99
CA ALA A 156 7.92 9.22 -0.19
C ALA A 156 6.44 9.06 0.19
N THR A 157 5.56 9.47 -0.73
CA THR A 157 4.12 9.17 -0.67
C THR A 157 3.74 8.36 -1.91
N VAL A 158 3.14 7.21 -1.71
CA VAL A 158 2.70 6.27 -2.75
C VAL A 158 1.18 6.14 -2.68
N LEU A 159 0.53 6.33 -3.81
CA LEU A 159 -0.92 6.27 -3.97
C LEU A 159 -1.26 5.15 -4.96
N PHE A 160 -2.02 4.17 -4.52
CA PHE A 160 -2.68 3.18 -5.36
C PHE A 160 -4.13 3.62 -5.52
N GLU A 161 -4.56 3.93 -6.74
CA GLU A 161 -5.81 4.63 -6.98
C GLU A 161 -6.70 3.88 -7.98
N ARG A 162 -7.99 3.79 -7.67
CA ARG A 162 -9.05 3.34 -8.58
C ARG A 162 -9.83 4.55 -9.08
N GLN A 163 -10.28 4.46 -10.32
CA GLN A 163 -11.09 5.48 -10.97
C GLN A 163 -12.56 5.05 -11.02
N PRO A 164 -13.51 5.98 -11.17
CA PRO A 164 -14.90 5.62 -11.43
C PRO A 164 -15.03 4.87 -12.76
N GLU A 165 -15.93 3.89 -12.81
CA GLU A 165 -16.23 3.18 -14.04
C GLU A 165 -16.89 4.09 -15.06
N LYS A 166 -16.50 3.90 -16.33
CA LYS A 166 -17.09 4.61 -17.49
C LYS A 166 -17.85 3.59 -18.33
N LEU A 167 -19.03 3.18 -17.85
CA LEU A 167 -19.93 2.30 -18.56
C LEU A 167 -21.00 3.12 -19.29
N THR A 168 -21.61 2.53 -20.31
CA THR A 168 -22.70 3.15 -21.08
C THR A 168 -23.80 2.12 -21.30
N SER A 169 -24.99 2.57 -21.65
CA SER A 169 -26.10 1.68 -22.00
C SER A 169 -25.77 0.77 -23.19
N GLU A 170 -24.85 1.18 -24.08
CA GLU A 170 -24.36 0.37 -25.20
C GLU A 170 -23.25 -0.60 -24.77
N LYS A 171 -22.45 -0.22 -23.75
CA LYS A 171 -21.38 -1.03 -23.15
C LYS A 171 -21.58 -1.14 -21.65
N PRO A 172 -22.58 -1.92 -21.20
CA PRO A 172 -22.98 -1.95 -19.78
C PRO A 172 -22.09 -2.82 -18.91
N TYR A 173 -21.06 -3.43 -19.47
CA TYR A 173 -20.11 -4.26 -18.72
C TYR A 173 -18.70 -4.13 -19.30
N ARG A 174 -17.71 -4.35 -18.43
CA ARG A 174 -16.32 -4.61 -18.80
C ARG A 174 -15.75 -5.73 -17.92
N GLY A 175 -14.73 -6.39 -18.43
CA GLY A 175 -14.01 -7.41 -17.67
C GLY A 175 -12.57 -7.50 -18.13
N GLN A 176 -11.71 -7.86 -17.20
CA GLN A 176 -10.32 -8.17 -17.43
C GLN A 176 -9.95 -9.37 -16.54
N ALA A 177 -9.17 -10.29 -17.08
CA ALA A 177 -8.63 -11.39 -16.32
C ALA A 177 -7.18 -11.63 -16.73
N SER A 178 -6.34 -11.99 -15.78
CA SER A 178 -4.98 -12.44 -16.02
C SER A 178 -4.70 -13.75 -15.29
N VAL A 179 -3.86 -14.60 -15.88
CA VAL A 179 -3.33 -15.81 -15.25
C VAL A 179 -1.82 -15.83 -15.50
N LEU A 180 -1.07 -16.03 -14.42
CA LEU A 180 0.37 -16.22 -14.47
C LEU A 180 0.73 -17.61 -14.00
N LEU A 181 1.60 -18.28 -14.74
CA LEU A 181 2.21 -19.54 -14.36
C LEU A 181 3.73 -19.33 -14.25
N GLY A 182 4.33 -19.74 -13.16
CA GLY A 182 5.75 -19.56 -12.89
C GLY A 182 6.41 -20.80 -12.31
N SER A 183 7.72 -20.70 -12.08
CA SER A 183 8.50 -21.74 -11.43
C SER A 183 7.99 -22.04 -10.03
N TYR A 184 8.32 -23.21 -9.51
CA TYR A 184 7.92 -23.69 -8.18
C TYR A 184 6.40 -23.74 -7.97
N GLY A 185 5.66 -23.99 -9.06
CA GLY A 185 4.21 -24.10 -9.03
C GLY A 185 3.51 -22.78 -8.75
N ARG A 186 4.16 -21.63 -9.02
CA ARG A 186 3.51 -20.33 -8.91
C ARG A 186 2.33 -20.26 -9.87
N ILE A 187 1.18 -19.88 -9.33
CA ILE A 187 -0.02 -19.60 -10.09
C ILE A 187 -0.71 -18.37 -9.49
N ASP A 188 -0.90 -17.34 -10.34
CA ASP A 188 -1.64 -16.15 -9.96
C ASP A 188 -2.89 -16.03 -10.84
N HIS A 189 -4.00 -15.65 -10.24
CA HIS A 189 -5.25 -15.35 -10.94
C HIS A 189 -5.69 -13.95 -10.53
N ASN A 190 -6.08 -13.15 -11.50
CA ASN A 190 -6.70 -11.86 -11.26
C ASN A 190 -7.95 -11.72 -12.14
N ILE A 191 -9.03 -11.23 -11.54
CA ILE A 191 -10.29 -10.95 -12.23
C ILE A 191 -10.76 -9.58 -11.79
N GLU A 192 -11.07 -8.74 -12.76
CA GLU A 192 -11.76 -7.48 -12.58
C GLU A 192 -12.97 -7.46 -13.49
N ALA A 193 -14.13 -7.12 -12.94
CA ALA A 193 -15.36 -7.01 -13.70
C ALA A 193 -16.19 -5.83 -13.19
N ALA A 194 -16.87 -5.15 -14.10
CA ALA A 194 -17.83 -4.11 -13.78
C ALA A 194 -19.07 -4.25 -14.64
N VAL A 195 -20.23 -3.93 -14.06
CA VAL A 195 -21.51 -3.89 -14.74
C VAL A 195 -22.29 -2.66 -14.26
N GLY A 196 -22.99 -2.01 -15.19
CA GLY A 196 -23.75 -0.80 -14.86
C GLY A 196 -24.18 -0.01 -16.08
N ASP A 197 -24.34 1.26 -15.86
CA ASP A 197 -24.69 2.26 -16.87
C ASP A 197 -23.90 3.56 -16.63
N GLU A 198 -24.28 4.65 -17.26
CA GLU A 198 -23.63 5.97 -17.12
C GLU A 198 -23.74 6.53 -15.70
N LYS A 199 -24.72 6.07 -14.91
CA LYS A 199 -25.08 6.66 -13.61
C LYS A 199 -24.72 5.81 -12.40
N LYS A 200 -24.54 4.52 -12.59
CA LYS A 200 -24.27 3.57 -11.49
C LYS A 200 -23.54 2.34 -12.00
N TYR A 201 -22.76 1.75 -11.12
CA TYR A 201 -22.06 0.51 -11.42
C TYR A 201 -21.82 -0.34 -10.17
N ILE A 202 -21.60 -1.62 -10.43
CA ILE A 202 -21.01 -2.56 -9.49
C ILE A 202 -19.69 -3.01 -10.08
N ARG A 203 -18.62 -2.93 -9.30
CA ARG A 203 -17.28 -3.43 -9.67
C ARG A 203 -16.85 -4.51 -8.69
N LEU A 204 -16.28 -5.57 -9.22
CA LEU A 204 -15.65 -6.67 -8.48
C LEU A 204 -14.18 -6.74 -8.89
N ASN A 205 -13.29 -6.78 -7.91
CA ASN A 205 -11.88 -7.18 -8.07
C ASN A 205 -11.63 -8.39 -7.19
N ALA A 206 -11.02 -9.43 -7.74
CA ALA A 206 -10.62 -10.60 -6.97
C ALA A 206 -9.31 -11.16 -7.53
N ASN A 207 -8.39 -11.51 -6.64
CA ASN A 207 -7.16 -12.17 -7.02
C ASN A 207 -6.76 -13.26 -6.03
N ARG A 208 -5.98 -14.20 -6.52
CA ARG A 208 -5.33 -15.25 -5.74
C ARG A 208 -3.94 -15.47 -6.29
N SER A 209 -2.98 -15.62 -5.41
CA SER A 209 -1.59 -15.96 -5.73
C SER A 209 -1.11 -17.04 -4.80
N GLU A 210 -0.42 -18.04 -5.34
CA GLU A 210 0.21 -19.09 -4.55
C GLU A 210 1.50 -19.58 -5.23
N SER A 211 2.46 -20.05 -4.44
CA SER A 211 3.69 -20.69 -4.89
C SER A 211 4.24 -21.60 -3.81
N ASN A 212 4.94 -22.62 -4.23
CA ASN A 212 5.76 -23.45 -3.34
C ASN A 212 7.08 -22.77 -2.99
N SER A 213 7.79 -23.30 -2.00
CA SER A 213 9.16 -22.89 -1.68
C SER A 213 10.10 -23.17 -2.84
N TYR A 214 10.99 -22.22 -3.14
CA TYR A 214 12.02 -22.41 -4.18
C TYR A 214 13.23 -23.18 -3.66
N GLN A 215 14.11 -23.60 -4.57
CA GLN A 215 15.41 -24.18 -4.25
C GLN A 215 16.53 -23.19 -4.60
N ASP A 216 17.54 -23.12 -3.74
CA ASP A 216 18.74 -22.34 -3.99
C ASP A 216 19.66 -23.03 -5.03
N GLY A 217 20.81 -22.40 -5.33
CA GLY A 217 21.77 -22.92 -6.29
C GLY A 217 22.42 -24.26 -5.91
N ASP A 218 22.35 -24.66 -4.65
CA ASP A 218 22.85 -25.92 -4.11
C ASP A 218 21.74 -26.99 -4.00
N GLY A 219 20.52 -26.67 -4.41
CA GLY A 219 19.36 -27.55 -4.37
C GLY A 219 18.64 -27.61 -3.01
N ASN A 220 19.01 -26.74 -2.05
CA ASN A 220 18.34 -26.72 -0.76
C ASN A 220 17.00 -25.97 -0.88
N THR A 221 15.97 -26.49 -0.23
CA THR A 221 14.67 -25.81 -0.17
C THR A 221 14.75 -24.59 0.75
N VAL A 222 14.42 -23.42 0.20
CA VAL A 222 14.35 -22.15 0.93
C VAL A 222 12.91 -21.87 1.30
N PRO A 223 12.55 -21.77 2.60
CA PRO A 223 11.19 -21.46 3.04
C PRO A 223 10.70 -20.12 2.46
N SER A 224 9.82 -20.19 1.46
CA SER A 224 9.38 -19.02 0.68
C SER A 224 7.99 -19.20 0.07
N ALA A 225 7.32 -20.32 0.36
CA ALA A 225 5.97 -20.58 -0.12
C ALA A 225 4.98 -19.53 0.41
N TRP A 226 3.96 -19.26 -0.41
CA TRP A 226 2.84 -18.39 0.00
C TRP A 226 1.54 -18.85 -0.62
N LYS A 227 0.46 -18.42 -0.01
CA LYS A 227 -0.89 -18.52 -0.55
C LYS A 227 -1.69 -17.34 -0.02
N LYS A 228 -2.23 -16.53 -0.92
CA LYS A 228 -3.01 -15.35 -0.55
C LYS A 228 -4.13 -15.07 -1.54
N TRP A 229 -5.17 -14.41 -1.07
CA TRP A 229 -6.27 -13.94 -1.90
C TRP A 229 -6.80 -12.61 -1.37
N ASN A 230 -7.40 -11.83 -2.25
CA ASN A 230 -8.24 -10.71 -1.86
C ASN A 230 -9.47 -10.62 -2.76
N ALA A 231 -10.53 -9.99 -2.26
CA ALA A 231 -11.72 -9.64 -3.00
C ALA A 231 -12.26 -8.30 -2.51
N ASP A 232 -12.56 -7.40 -3.44
CA ASP A 232 -13.15 -6.09 -3.18
C ASP A 232 -14.38 -5.91 -4.07
N VAL A 233 -15.45 -5.35 -3.52
CA VAL A 233 -16.66 -4.95 -4.24
C VAL A 233 -16.85 -3.45 -4.07
N ALA A 234 -17.23 -2.76 -5.15
CA ALA A 234 -17.60 -1.36 -5.14
C ALA A 234 -18.98 -1.14 -5.74
N LEU A 235 -19.75 -0.28 -5.11
CA LEU A 235 -21.03 0.23 -5.59
C LEU A 235 -20.85 1.71 -5.87
N GLY A 236 -20.82 2.08 -7.16
CA GLY A 236 -20.59 3.46 -7.61
C GLY A 236 -21.88 4.11 -8.11
N PHE A 237 -21.98 5.40 -7.86
CA PHE A 237 -23.04 6.27 -8.35
C PHE A 237 -22.44 7.52 -8.98
N THR A 238 -22.67 7.69 -10.28
CA THR A 238 -22.15 8.76 -11.14
C THR A 238 -23.29 9.42 -11.90
N PRO A 239 -24.19 10.16 -11.20
CA PRO A 239 -25.41 10.72 -11.80
C PRO A 239 -25.14 11.72 -12.92
N ASP A 240 -23.95 12.32 -12.92
CA ASP A 240 -23.42 13.23 -13.93
C ASP A 240 -21.88 13.09 -13.99
N GLU A 241 -21.23 13.68 -14.99
CA GLU A 241 -19.77 13.62 -15.20
C GLU A 241 -18.95 14.26 -14.08
N ASN A 242 -19.58 15.06 -13.22
CA ASN A 242 -18.93 15.81 -12.16
C ASN A 242 -19.16 15.20 -10.76
N THR A 243 -20.02 14.20 -10.64
CA THR A 243 -20.39 13.64 -9.34
C THR A 243 -20.03 12.16 -9.27
N TRP A 244 -19.28 11.79 -8.25
CA TRP A 244 -18.94 10.42 -7.95
C TRP A 244 -19.13 10.11 -6.47
N VAL A 245 -19.92 9.10 -6.19
CA VAL A 245 -20.09 8.50 -4.86
C VAL A 245 -19.81 7.02 -4.97
N GLU A 246 -18.99 6.47 -4.09
CA GLU A 246 -18.65 5.04 -4.13
C GLU A 246 -18.59 4.47 -2.71
N ILE A 247 -19.25 3.32 -2.52
CA ILE A 247 -19.11 2.49 -1.32
C ILE A 247 -18.30 1.27 -1.71
N THR A 248 -17.26 0.97 -0.94
CA THR A 248 -16.37 -0.18 -1.16
C THR A 248 -16.35 -1.08 0.06
N GLY A 249 -16.32 -2.39 -0.17
CA GLY A 249 -16.11 -3.40 0.86
C GLY A 249 -15.07 -4.40 0.39
N GLY A 250 -14.13 -4.79 1.25
CA GLY A 250 -13.06 -5.70 0.88
C GLY A 250 -12.72 -6.69 1.98
N LYS A 251 -12.24 -7.85 1.55
CA LYS A 251 -11.72 -8.90 2.43
C LYS A 251 -10.53 -9.59 1.79
N SER A 252 -9.52 -9.91 2.60
CA SER A 252 -8.36 -10.68 2.17
C SER A 252 -7.85 -11.57 3.27
N ASP A 253 -7.07 -12.59 2.88
CA ASP A 253 -6.32 -13.44 3.80
C ASP A 253 -5.15 -14.10 3.06
N GLY A 254 -4.21 -14.65 3.83
CA GLY A 254 -3.07 -15.38 3.28
C GLY A 254 -2.17 -15.99 4.34
N GLU A 255 -1.22 -16.77 3.85
CA GLU A 255 -0.15 -17.40 4.62
C GLU A 255 1.18 -17.29 3.87
N SER A 256 2.29 -17.22 4.58
CA SER A 256 3.62 -17.10 3.97
C SER A 256 4.72 -17.67 4.86
N LEU A 257 5.61 -18.49 4.27
CA LEU A 257 6.83 -18.96 4.90
C LEU A 257 7.97 -17.95 4.71
N TYR A 258 8.78 -17.81 5.74
CA TYR A 258 9.89 -16.86 5.77
C TYR A 258 11.22 -17.57 6.08
N ALA A 259 12.17 -17.52 5.15
CA ALA A 259 13.51 -18.07 5.33
C ALA A 259 14.31 -17.37 6.43
N GLY A 260 14.20 -16.05 6.50
CA GLY A 260 14.98 -15.20 7.39
C GLY A 260 14.35 -14.93 8.76
N ARG A 261 13.26 -15.65 9.13
CA ARG A 261 12.52 -15.38 10.36
C ARG A 261 12.28 -16.66 11.18
N SER A 262 12.14 -16.49 12.49
CA SER A 262 11.85 -17.60 13.40
C SER A 262 10.37 -18.04 13.41
N MET A 263 9.48 -17.21 12.86
CA MET A 263 8.05 -17.46 12.72
C MET A 263 7.61 -17.20 11.29
N ASP A 264 6.54 -17.85 10.88
CA ASP A 264 5.85 -17.64 9.61
C ASP A 264 4.58 -16.80 9.83
N GLY A 265 4.08 -16.18 8.78
CA GLY A 265 2.76 -15.58 8.80
C GLY A 265 1.72 -16.65 8.43
N SER A 266 0.99 -17.13 9.42
CA SER A 266 -0.06 -18.13 9.21
C SER A 266 -1.43 -17.51 8.93
N GLN A 267 -1.58 -16.19 9.10
CA GLN A 267 -2.75 -15.42 8.72
C GLN A 267 -2.39 -13.97 8.42
N PHE A 268 -2.95 -13.42 7.34
CA PHE A 268 -2.90 -11.99 6.94
C PHE A 268 -4.30 -11.50 6.60
N ALA A 269 -5.23 -11.65 7.55
CA ALA A 269 -6.61 -11.27 7.32
C ALA A 269 -6.79 -9.74 7.34
N ARG A 270 -7.53 -9.22 6.35
CA ARG A 270 -7.97 -7.82 6.30
C ARG A 270 -9.45 -7.76 5.98
N GLU A 271 -10.15 -6.86 6.66
CA GLU A 271 -11.50 -6.42 6.31
C GLU A 271 -11.50 -4.90 6.15
N SER A 272 -12.22 -4.39 5.15
CA SER A 272 -12.30 -2.96 4.89
C SER A 272 -13.68 -2.54 4.43
N LEU A 273 -14.04 -1.30 4.79
CA LEU A 273 -15.24 -0.60 4.34
C LEU A 273 -14.89 0.85 4.05
N GLY A 274 -15.27 1.35 2.88
CA GLY A 274 -14.99 2.70 2.45
C GLY A 274 -16.22 3.41 1.90
N LEU A 275 -16.27 4.71 2.10
CA LEU A 275 -17.17 5.65 1.43
C LEU A 275 -16.35 6.79 0.87
N ARG A 276 -16.56 7.09 -0.41
CA ARG A 276 -15.92 8.20 -1.13
C ARG A 276 -16.99 9.06 -1.80
N PHE A 277 -16.72 10.35 -1.82
CA PHE A 277 -17.52 11.35 -2.52
C PHE A 277 -16.62 12.33 -3.25
N GLU A 278 -16.95 12.66 -4.48
CA GLU A 278 -16.28 13.70 -5.26
C GLU A 278 -17.33 14.50 -6.06
N LYS A 279 -17.23 15.82 -6.02
CA LYS A 279 -18.00 16.74 -6.89
C LYS A 279 -17.05 17.73 -7.54
N LYS A 280 -17.06 17.74 -8.89
CA LYS A 280 -16.25 18.63 -9.72
C LYS A 280 -17.07 19.80 -10.25
N ASN A 281 -16.37 20.83 -10.73
CA ASN A 281 -16.93 21.98 -11.45
C ASN A 281 -18.13 22.63 -10.73
N ILE A 282 -17.95 22.90 -9.43
CA ILE A 282 -19.02 23.44 -8.57
C ILE A 282 -19.27 24.90 -8.90
N THR A 283 -18.19 25.68 -9.07
CA THR A 283 -18.19 27.08 -9.53
C THR A 283 -16.99 27.33 -10.43
N ASP A 284 -16.89 28.55 -10.98
CA ASP A 284 -15.71 28.96 -11.75
C ASP A 284 -14.40 28.92 -10.93
N VAL A 285 -14.50 29.01 -9.62
CA VAL A 285 -13.37 28.98 -8.69
C VAL A 285 -13.24 27.62 -7.99
N ILE A 286 -14.32 27.08 -7.46
CA ILE A 286 -14.31 25.78 -6.76
C ILE A 286 -14.38 24.67 -7.80
N LYS A 287 -13.23 24.04 -8.07
CA LYS A 287 -13.10 23.00 -9.10
C LYS A 287 -13.44 21.61 -8.59
N LYS A 288 -13.22 21.36 -7.29
CA LYS A 288 -13.51 20.03 -6.72
C LYS A 288 -13.72 20.11 -5.21
N ILE A 289 -14.68 19.36 -4.72
CA ILE A 289 -14.78 18.96 -3.31
C ILE A 289 -14.74 17.44 -3.30
N GLU A 290 -13.93 16.89 -2.41
CA GLU A 290 -13.79 15.44 -2.22
C GLU A 290 -13.81 15.10 -0.73
N GLY A 291 -14.45 13.98 -0.40
CA GLY A 291 -14.50 13.49 0.96
C GLY A 291 -14.44 11.97 0.98
N GLN A 292 -13.88 11.42 2.05
CA GLN A 292 -13.82 9.97 2.25
C GLN A 292 -13.80 9.60 3.72
N VAL A 293 -14.37 8.44 4.01
CA VAL A 293 -14.29 7.77 5.30
C VAL A 293 -14.00 6.31 5.04
N ASN A 294 -12.97 5.76 5.67
CA ASN A 294 -12.56 4.39 5.44
C ASN A 294 -12.21 3.71 6.77
N TYR A 295 -12.68 2.50 6.93
CA TYR A 295 -12.37 1.60 8.03
C TYR A 295 -11.60 0.39 7.52
N SER A 296 -10.55 0.00 8.23
CA SER A 296 -9.83 -1.26 8.01
C SER A 296 -9.55 -1.97 9.32
N TYR A 297 -9.61 -3.29 9.27
CA TYR A 297 -9.23 -4.19 10.34
C TYR A 297 -8.24 -5.21 9.79
N ASN A 298 -7.02 -5.20 10.32
CA ASN A 298 -5.98 -6.17 10.01
C ASN A 298 -5.82 -7.10 11.21
N ASP A 299 -5.80 -8.41 10.95
CA ASP A 299 -5.58 -9.47 11.92
C ASP A 299 -4.49 -10.40 11.39
N HIS A 300 -3.30 -10.23 11.96
CA HIS A 300 -2.12 -11.00 11.58
C HIS A 300 -1.75 -11.99 12.67
N ILE A 301 -1.63 -13.26 12.27
CA ILE A 301 -1.12 -14.33 13.13
C ILE A 301 0.23 -14.79 12.58
N MET A 302 1.21 -14.78 13.46
CA MET A 302 2.52 -15.37 13.21
C MET A 302 2.77 -16.51 14.19
N ASP A 303 3.25 -17.64 13.68
CA ASP A 303 3.62 -18.78 14.50
C ASP A 303 4.81 -19.55 13.92
N ASN A 304 5.33 -20.49 14.70
CA ASN A 304 6.47 -21.34 14.30
C ASN A 304 6.12 -22.81 14.23
N PHE A 305 4.83 -23.17 14.09
CA PHE A 305 4.39 -24.56 14.13
C PHE A 305 3.30 -24.92 13.10
N SER A 306 2.58 -23.94 12.52
CA SER A 306 1.51 -24.23 11.54
C SER A 306 2.07 -24.57 10.17
N LEU A 307 3.12 -23.84 9.73
CA LEU A 307 3.72 -23.96 8.41
C LEU A 307 5.14 -24.57 8.46
N ARG A 308 5.70 -24.75 9.64
CA ARG A 308 7.01 -25.37 9.90
C ARG A 308 6.99 -26.22 11.15
N ILE A 309 8.03 -27.00 11.34
CA ILE A 309 8.25 -27.76 12.57
C ILE A 309 8.84 -26.81 13.62
N PRO A 310 8.26 -26.69 14.84
CA PRO A 310 8.78 -25.82 15.88
C PRO A 310 10.17 -26.28 16.34
N PRO A 311 11.07 -25.35 16.69
CA PRO A 311 12.38 -25.70 17.22
C PRO A 311 12.25 -26.41 18.56
N LEU A 312 13.19 -27.34 18.83
CA LEU A 312 13.32 -27.97 20.13
C LEU A 312 14.13 -27.07 21.06
N VAL A 313 13.69 -26.95 22.30
CA VAL A 313 14.41 -26.24 23.37
C VAL A 313 14.62 -27.15 24.56
N GLU A 314 15.74 -26.99 25.24
CA GLU A 314 16.02 -27.69 26.48
C GLU A 314 15.20 -27.08 27.62
N MET A 315 14.43 -27.91 28.29
CA MET A 315 13.67 -27.53 29.49
C MET A 315 14.09 -28.40 30.68
N ASN A 316 14.40 -27.74 31.79
CA ASN A 316 14.68 -28.42 33.05
C ASN A 316 13.38 -28.67 33.82
N HIS A 317 13.00 -29.90 33.98
CA HIS A 317 11.85 -30.33 34.78
C HIS A 317 12.33 -31.28 35.88
N GLY A 318 12.28 -30.82 37.12
CA GLY A 318 12.66 -31.63 38.31
C GLY A 318 14.10 -32.15 38.29
N GLY A 319 15.06 -31.45 37.68
CA GLY A 319 16.46 -31.85 37.56
C GLY A 319 16.82 -32.69 36.34
N MET A 320 15.85 -33.02 35.50
CA MET A 320 16.09 -33.67 34.20
C MET A 320 15.95 -32.64 33.06
N THR A 321 16.92 -32.60 32.17
CA THR A 321 16.86 -31.84 30.90
C THR A 321 16.11 -32.62 29.85
N MET A 322 15.02 -32.07 29.35
CA MET A 322 14.22 -32.64 28.27
C MET A 322 14.20 -31.68 27.07
N LEU A 323 14.29 -32.23 25.87
CA LEU A 323 14.05 -31.48 24.63
C LEU A 323 12.55 -31.44 24.36
N MET A 324 11.97 -30.26 24.32
CA MET A 324 10.54 -30.05 24.03
C MET A 324 10.35 -29.09 22.85
N PRO A 325 9.31 -29.31 22.01
CA PRO A 325 8.96 -28.34 20.99
C PRO A 325 8.59 -26.98 21.61
N ASN A 326 9.22 -25.90 21.13
CA ASN A 326 8.88 -24.53 21.51
C ASN A 326 7.87 -23.94 20.52
N ALA A 327 6.64 -24.42 20.58
CA ALA A 327 5.56 -23.93 19.72
C ALA A 327 4.97 -22.62 20.28
N MET A 328 5.04 -21.55 19.50
CA MET A 328 4.54 -20.22 19.89
C MET A 328 3.77 -19.58 18.72
N ALA A 329 2.69 -18.89 19.08
CA ALA A 329 1.93 -18.02 18.17
C ALA A 329 1.70 -16.66 18.78
N MET A 330 1.75 -15.62 17.94
CA MET A 330 1.34 -14.27 18.28
C MET A 330 0.25 -13.82 17.31
N GLN A 331 -0.85 -13.33 17.85
CA GLN A 331 -1.87 -12.60 17.10
C GLN A 331 -1.67 -11.11 17.36
N VAL A 332 -1.64 -10.32 16.33
CA VAL A 332 -1.60 -8.85 16.41
C VAL A 332 -2.68 -8.28 15.51
N THR A 333 -3.38 -7.28 16.01
CA THR A 333 -4.48 -6.67 15.27
C THR A 333 -4.34 -5.16 15.21
N ARG A 334 -4.80 -4.56 14.13
CA ARG A 334 -4.89 -3.12 13.99
C ARG A 334 -6.22 -2.72 13.37
N ARG A 335 -6.97 -1.84 14.04
CA ARG A 335 -8.20 -1.22 13.53
C ARG A 335 -7.91 0.23 13.22
N THR A 336 -8.21 0.65 12.00
CA THR A 336 -7.96 2.03 11.55
C THR A 336 -9.22 2.63 10.97
N LEU A 337 -9.56 3.84 11.40
CA LEU A 337 -10.59 4.68 10.81
C LEU A 337 -9.94 5.95 10.30
N ASN A 338 -10.05 6.20 9.01
CA ASN A 338 -9.55 7.41 8.36
C ASN A 338 -10.73 8.26 7.87
N SER A 339 -10.63 9.56 7.97
CA SER A 339 -11.52 10.49 7.27
C SER A 339 -10.73 11.64 6.67
N ARG A 340 -11.19 12.15 5.52
CA ARG A 340 -10.59 13.29 4.83
C ARG A 340 -11.67 14.08 4.11
N LEU A 341 -11.56 15.40 4.15
CA LEU A 341 -12.34 16.35 3.35
C LEU A 341 -11.38 17.35 2.74
N ALA A 342 -11.45 17.55 1.43
CA ALA A 342 -10.61 18.51 0.73
C ALA A 342 -11.37 19.27 -0.34
N MET A 343 -10.89 20.46 -0.64
CA MET A 343 -11.41 21.36 -1.66
C MET A 343 -10.26 21.84 -2.55
N THR A 344 -10.47 21.77 -3.86
CA THR A 344 -9.59 22.36 -4.87
C THR A 344 -10.24 23.60 -5.45
N SER A 345 -9.52 24.71 -5.40
CA SER A 345 -9.93 26.00 -5.97
C SER A 345 -8.90 26.48 -6.98
N GLU A 346 -9.37 27.05 -8.08
CA GLU A 346 -8.50 27.62 -9.13
C GLU A 346 -9.06 28.98 -9.55
N TRP A 347 -8.17 29.97 -9.66
CA TRP A 347 -8.51 31.30 -10.16
C TRP A 347 -7.29 31.96 -10.81
N ASN A 348 -7.45 32.50 -11.98
CA ASN A 348 -6.36 33.10 -12.75
C ASN A 348 -5.13 32.15 -12.85
N LYS A 349 -4.03 32.52 -12.19
CA LYS A 349 -2.76 31.80 -12.13
C LYS A 349 -2.58 30.97 -10.86
N TRP A 350 -3.59 30.90 -10.00
CA TRP A 350 -3.53 30.25 -8.70
C TRP A 350 -4.31 28.94 -8.68
N SER A 351 -3.75 27.95 -8.01
CA SER A 351 -4.45 26.73 -7.62
C SER A 351 -4.24 26.51 -6.12
N LEU A 352 -5.31 26.20 -5.39
CA LEU A 352 -5.25 25.97 -3.95
C LEU A 352 -6.00 24.69 -3.61
N ILE A 353 -5.31 23.76 -2.94
CA ILE A 353 -5.92 22.58 -2.34
C ILE A 353 -5.88 22.77 -0.82
N THR A 354 -7.02 22.76 -0.17
CA THR A 354 -7.13 22.84 1.29
C THR A 354 -7.93 21.68 1.82
N GLY A 355 -7.65 21.26 3.04
CA GLY A 355 -8.43 20.18 3.63
C GLY A 355 -8.12 19.91 5.08
N VAL A 356 -8.92 19.01 5.62
CA VAL A 356 -8.78 18.47 6.97
C VAL A 356 -8.89 16.95 6.90
N ASP A 357 -8.23 16.28 7.82
CA ASP A 357 -8.31 14.82 7.96
C ASP A 357 -8.19 14.36 9.40
N SER A 358 -8.59 13.13 9.64
CA SER A 358 -8.37 12.47 10.92
C SER A 358 -8.05 10.99 10.72
N GLN A 359 -7.26 10.45 11.64
CA GLN A 359 -6.97 9.04 11.71
C GLN A 359 -7.05 8.56 13.16
N PHE A 360 -7.78 7.46 13.36
CA PHE A 360 -7.88 6.76 14.62
C PHE A 360 -7.42 5.34 14.40
N ASN A 361 -6.45 4.87 15.16
CA ASN A 361 -6.12 3.47 15.11
C ASN A 361 -5.88 2.87 16.50
N LYS A 362 -6.27 1.60 16.65
CA LYS A 362 -6.14 0.80 17.86
C LYS A 362 -5.38 -0.45 17.52
N HIS A 363 -4.37 -0.70 18.30
CA HIS A 363 -3.53 -1.88 18.21
C HIS A 363 -3.76 -2.78 19.42
N GLY A 364 -3.63 -4.09 19.23
CA GLY A 364 -3.71 -5.07 20.30
C GLY A 364 -3.23 -6.43 19.86
N GLY A 365 -3.04 -7.34 20.80
CA GLY A 365 -2.58 -8.67 20.48
C GLY A 365 -2.70 -9.65 21.61
N SER A 366 -2.35 -10.91 21.31
CA SER A 366 -2.28 -12.03 22.23
C SER A 366 -1.07 -12.90 21.91
N MET A 367 -0.66 -13.72 22.87
CA MET A 367 0.36 -14.75 22.66
C MET A 367 -0.17 -16.08 23.16
N SER A 368 0.10 -17.15 22.44
CA SER A 368 -0.28 -18.51 22.84
C SER A 368 0.85 -19.50 22.56
N SER A 369 0.98 -20.47 23.44
CA SER A 369 1.90 -21.61 23.26
C SER A 369 1.15 -22.91 23.56
N PRO A 370 0.96 -23.76 22.53
CA PRO A 370 0.37 -25.08 22.74
C PRO A 370 1.22 -25.99 23.65
N THR A 371 2.53 -25.81 23.65
CA THR A 371 3.47 -26.61 24.43
C THR A 371 3.79 -26.04 25.81
N MET A 372 3.56 -24.73 26.01
CA MET A 372 3.82 -24.02 27.27
C MET A 372 2.65 -23.08 27.61
N PRO A 373 1.51 -23.62 28.10
CA PRO A 373 0.30 -22.81 28.37
C PRO A 373 0.50 -21.68 29.39
N SER A 374 1.50 -21.79 30.27
CA SER A 374 1.88 -20.73 31.22
C SER A 374 2.39 -19.46 30.58
N MET A 375 2.79 -19.52 29.28
CA MET A 375 3.22 -18.37 28.49
C MET A 375 2.06 -17.68 27.76
N ASN A 376 0.84 -18.19 27.88
CA ASN A 376 -0.31 -17.60 27.19
C ASN A 376 -0.63 -16.21 27.76
N VAL A 377 -0.74 -15.24 26.87
CA VAL A 377 -1.20 -13.88 27.16
C VAL A 377 -2.52 -13.67 26.43
N PRO A 378 -3.63 -13.43 27.15
CA PRO A 378 -4.91 -13.20 26.51
C PRO A 378 -4.88 -11.92 25.68
N TYR A 379 -5.77 -11.83 24.67
CA TYR A 379 -5.88 -10.63 23.86
C TYR A 379 -6.13 -9.40 24.71
N ARG A 380 -5.37 -8.34 24.44
CA ARG A 380 -5.53 -7.00 25.04
C ARG A 380 -5.18 -5.93 24.02
N GLN A 381 -5.87 -4.81 24.15
CA GLN A 381 -5.47 -3.59 23.48
C GLN A 381 -4.21 -3.06 24.19
N ASP A 382 -3.22 -2.63 23.41
CA ASP A 382 -1.93 -2.19 23.95
C ASP A 382 -1.63 -0.73 23.57
N MET A 383 -2.18 -0.23 22.44
CA MET A 383 -1.90 1.12 22.00
C MET A 383 -3.05 1.74 21.20
N ARG A 384 -3.19 3.05 21.35
CA ARG A 384 -4.11 3.88 20.57
C ARG A 384 -3.39 5.09 20.00
N PHE A 385 -3.64 5.34 18.69
CA PHE A 385 -3.21 6.54 17.99
C PHE A 385 -4.42 7.35 17.57
N GLN A 386 -4.31 8.68 17.68
CA GLN A 386 -5.29 9.63 17.18
C GLN A 386 -4.56 10.78 16.53
N SER A 387 -4.95 11.15 15.32
CA SER A 387 -4.43 12.34 14.66
C SER A 387 -5.54 13.16 14.01
N TYR A 388 -5.35 14.46 14.02
CA TYR A 388 -6.17 15.45 13.33
C TYR A 388 -5.24 16.37 12.60
N GLY A 389 -5.47 16.58 11.32
CA GLY A 389 -4.63 17.41 10.47
C GLY A 389 -5.43 18.44 9.69
N ALA A 390 -4.78 19.58 9.42
CA ALA A 390 -5.25 20.57 8.48
C ALA A 390 -4.10 20.97 7.56
N PHE A 391 -4.41 21.13 6.27
CA PHE A 391 -3.40 21.41 5.25
C PHE A 391 -3.87 22.40 4.20
N GLY A 392 -2.90 23.04 3.56
CA GLY A 392 -3.06 23.84 2.37
C GLY A 392 -1.88 23.70 1.43
N GLU A 393 -2.14 23.53 0.15
CA GLU A 393 -1.13 23.43 -0.91
C GLU A 393 -1.48 24.42 -2.02
N LEU A 394 -0.61 25.40 -2.24
CA LEU A 394 -0.81 26.52 -3.14
C LEU A 394 0.11 26.41 -4.34
N GLY A 395 -0.43 26.41 -5.54
CA GLY A 395 0.27 26.52 -6.80
C GLY A 395 0.12 27.91 -7.41
N TYR A 396 1.20 28.47 -7.91
CA TYR A 396 1.23 29.73 -8.64
C TYR A 396 1.92 29.56 -9.99
N GLN A 397 1.18 29.74 -11.09
CA GLN A 397 1.73 29.72 -12.44
C GLN A 397 2.31 31.09 -12.76
N TRP A 398 3.63 31.24 -12.61
CA TRP A 398 4.32 32.50 -12.86
C TRP A 398 4.20 32.93 -14.34
N ASN A 399 4.55 31.99 -15.22
CA ASN A 399 4.37 32.09 -16.66
C ASN A 399 4.15 30.67 -17.22
N ASP A 400 4.06 30.52 -18.54
CA ASP A 400 3.76 29.23 -19.19
C ASP A 400 4.80 28.14 -18.91
N GLN A 401 6.01 28.53 -18.50
CA GLN A 401 7.12 27.61 -18.23
C GLN A 401 7.37 27.37 -16.75
N ASN A 402 6.98 28.29 -15.86
CA ASN A 402 7.40 28.28 -14.46
C ASN A 402 6.21 28.22 -13.52
N LYS A 403 6.25 27.26 -12.61
CA LYS A 403 5.27 27.08 -11.55
C LYS A 403 5.96 27.00 -10.18
N LEU A 404 5.45 27.73 -9.22
CA LEU A 404 5.81 27.61 -7.81
C LEU A 404 4.71 26.84 -7.08
N VAL A 405 5.08 25.81 -6.32
CA VAL A 405 4.17 25.07 -5.46
C VAL A 405 4.69 25.13 -4.04
N THR A 406 3.83 25.46 -3.09
CA THR A 406 4.16 25.47 -1.67
C THR A 406 3.03 24.86 -0.86
N GLY A 407 3.35 24.22 0.24
CA GLY A 407 2.34 23.64 1.12
C GLY A 407 2.74 23.74 2.58
N ALA A 408 1.72 23.80 3.42
CA ALA A 408 1.86 23.74 4.87
C ALA A 408 0.78 22.84 5.48
N ARG A 409 1.14 22.14 6.53
CA ARG A 409 0.28 21.24 7.29
C ARG A 409 0.60 21.31 8.78
N LEU A 410 -0.41 21.13 9.59
CA LEU A 410 -0.28 20.99 11.03
C LEU A 410 -1.10 19.79 11.48
N ASP A 411 -0.44 18.84 12.15
CA ASP A 411 -1.06 17.68 12.75
C ASP A 411 -1.04 17.77 14.27
N ARG A 412 -2.15 17.43 14.93
CA ARG A 412 -2.20 17.13 16.36
C ARG A 412 -2.27 15.63 16.52
N VAL A 413 -1.24 15.02 17.09
CA VAL A 413 -1.13 13.57 17.27
C VAL A 413 -1.10 13.23 18.74
N THR A 414 -1.88 12.24 19.13
CA THR A 414 -1.92 11.64 20.46
C THR A 414 -1.62 10.15 20.34
N VAL A 415 -0.70 9.65 21.15
CA VAL A 415 -0.40 8.23 21.29
C VAL A 415 -0.57 7.85 22.75
N GLU A 416 -1.34 6.80 23.00
CA GLU A 416 -1.60 6.30 24.34
C GLU A 416 -1.15 4.85 24.47
N ASP A 417 -0.35 4.56 25.50
CA ASP A 417 -0.04 3.21 25.94
C ASP A 417 -1.19 2.71 26.81
N GLU A 418 -1.96 1.75 26.33
CA GLU A 418 -3.12 1.18 27.02
C GLU A 418 -2.80 -0.15 27.74
N ARG A 419 -1.52 -0.53 27.80
CA ARG A 419 -1.11 -1.73 28.55
C ARG A 419 -1.37 -1.54 30.03
N THR A 420 -1.96 -2.57 30.65
CA THR A 420 -2.28 -2.60 32.09
C THR A 420 -1.27 -3.43 32.87
N ASP A 421 -0.23 -3.94 32.23
CA ASP A 421 0.78 -4.77 32.84
C ASP A 421 1.70 -3.89 33.72
N SER A 422 1.71 -4.17 35.02
CA SER A 422 2.55 -3.46 35.98
C SER A 422 4.05 -3.64 35.76
N GLN A 423 4.45 -4.61 34.94
CA GLN A 423 5.86 -4.84 34.58
C GLN A 423 6.31 -3.97 33.39
N ALA A 424 5.38 -3.39 32.61
CA ALA A 424 5.72 -2.45 31.57
C ALA A 424 5.97 -1.07 32.18
N LYS A 425 7.22 -0.62 32.22
CA LYS A 425 7.53 0.75 32.63
C LYS A 425 6.87 1.74 31.69
N GLY A 426 6.03 2.64 32.24
CA GLY A 426 5.36 3.70 31.48
C GLY A 426 3.99 3.32 30.90
N PHE A 427 3.36 2.25 31.40
CA PHE A 427 1.95 1.96 31.09
C PHE A 427 1.06 3.17 31.44
N ASN A 428 -0.05 3.34 30.70
CA ASN A 428 -0.93 4.52 30.75
C ASN A 428 -0.23 5.85 30.40
N THR A 429 0.91 5.83 29.73
CA THR A 429 1.57 7.04 29.27
C THR A 429 0.86 7.59 28.03
N LYS A 430 0.60 8.88 28.06
CA LYS A 430 0.04 9.63 26.94
C LYS A 430 1.09 10.58 26.37
N LEU A 431 1.32 10.53 25.08
CA LEU A 431 2.20 11.44 24.36
C LEU A 431 1.38 12.27 23.37
N GLU A 432 1.46 13.59 23.51
CA GLU A 432 0.79 14.52 22.60
C GLU A 432 1.82 15.44 21.94
N LYS A 433 1.75 15.53 20.62
CA LYS A 433 2.62 16.39 19.82
C LYS A 433 1.83 17.14 18.77
N THR A 434 2.32 18.33 18.42
CA THR A 434 1.88 19.10 17.27
C THR A 434 3.00 19.08 16.26
N LEU A 435 2.74 18.58 15.06
CA LEU A 435 3.73 18.24 14.05
C LEU A 435 3.54 19.15 12.82
N PRO A 436 4.41 20.14 12.61
CA PRO A 436 4.39 20.94 11.39
C PRO A 436 5.04 20.19 10.23
N SER A 437 4.51 20.40 9.02
CA SER A 437 5.14 20.00 7.76
C SER A 437 4.96 21.11 6.74
N ALA A 438 5.97 21.35 5.91
CA ALA A 438 5.90 22.36 4.87
C ALA A 438 6.86 22.03 3.72
N PHE A 439 6.55 22.51 2.54
CA PHE A 439 7.47 22.46 1.41
C PHE A 439 7.33 23.66 0.50
N VAL A 440 8.37 23.89 -0.29
CA VAL A 440 8.36 24.79 -1.43
C VAL A 440 9.06 24.13 -2.60
N ARG A 441 8.48 24.18 -3.79
CA ARG A 441 9.00 23.57 -4.98
C ARG A 441 8.81 24.50 -6.18
N TRP A 442 9.86 24.68 -6.93
CA TRP A 442 9.82 25.32 -8.24
C TRP A 442 9.90 24.27 -9.33
N GLU A 443 8.97 24.32 -10.25
CA GLU A 443 8.88 23.48 -11.43
C GLU A 443 9.09 24.35 -12.67
N ASN A 444 9.92 23.89 -13.58
CA ASN A 444 10.18 24.56 -14.85
C ASN A 444 9.96 23.57 -16.00
N GLN A 445 9.30 24.05 -17.05
CA GLN A 445 9.03 23.28 -18.25
C GLN A 445 9.39 24.11 -19.48
N HIS A 446 10.32 23.62 -20.30
CA HIS A 446 10.72 24.19 -21.59
C HIS A 446 10.18 23.32 -22.73
N PRO A 447 9.00 23.64 -23.30
CA PRO A 447 8.39 22.82 -24.35
C PRO A 447 9.27 22.70 -25.61
N GLU A 448 10.01 23.77 -25.98
CA GLU A 448 10.87 23.79 -27.16
C GLU A 448 12.04 22.80 -27.09
N HIS A 449 12.40 22.36 -25.88
CA HIS A 449 13.51 21.44 -25.63
C HIS A 449 13.05 20.14 -24.99
N ASP A 450 11.73 19.92 -24.82
CA ASP A 450 11.15 18.83 -24.05
C ASP A 450 11.84 18.62 -22.69
N LEU A 451 12.25 19.74 -22.07
CA LEU A 451 12.96 19.74 -20.80
C LEU A 451 12.01 20.13 -19.66
N LYS A 452 11.95 19.27 -18.66
CA LYS A 452 11.28 19.54 -17.38
C LYS A 452 12.34 19.50 -16.28
N SER A 453 12.31 20.44 -15.35
CA SER A 453 13.21 20.46 -14.19
C SER A 453 12.48 20.94 -12.94
N TYR A 454 13.02 20.58 -11.79
CA TYR A 454 12.47 21.00 -10.50
C TYR A 454 13.56 21.17 -9.46
N ILE A 455 13.28 22.01 -8.48
CA ILE A 455 13.98 22.09 -7.21
C ILE A 455 12.96 22.24 -6.10
N GLY A 456 13.06 21.45 -5.04
CA GLY A 456 12.14 21.46 -3.92
C GLY A 456 12.85 21.29 -2.59
N LEU A 457 12.41 22.05 -1.59
CA LEU A 457 12.82 21.91 -0.20
C LEU A 457 11.60 21.53 0.62
N GLY A 458 11.67 20.43 1.37
CA GLY A 458 10.58 19.96 2.22
C GLY A 458 11.05 19.71 3.64
N TYR A 459 10.18 20.04 4.58
CA TYR A 459 10.33 19.76 6.00
C TYR A 459 9.13 18.98 6.51
N VAL A 460 9.35 17.92 7.27
CA VAL A 460 8.29 17.12 7.89
C VAL A 460 8.68 16.69 9.29
N GLU A 461 7.73 16.77 10.20
CA GLU A 461 7.79 16.09 11.50
C GLU A 461 6.80 14.93 11.49
N ARG A 462 7.23 13.75 11.90
CA ARG A 462 6.37 12.58 12.02
C ARG A 462 6.48 11.94 13.40
N MET A 463 5.36 11.45 13.90
CA MET A 463 5.33 10.62 15.09
C MET A 463 5.80 9.21 14.75
N PRO A 464 6.70 8.59 15.54
CA PRO A 464 7.02 7.18 15.40
C PRO A 464 5.76 6.31 15.44
N ASP A 465 5.71 5.27 14.59
CA ASP A 465 4.60 4.34 14.51
C ASP A 465 4.75 3.18 15.52
N TYR A 466 3.76 2.31 15.59
CA TYR A 466 3.69 1.20 16.52
C TYR A 466 4.96 0.34 16.53
N TRP A 467 5.48 -0.04 15.36
CA TRP A 467 6.67 -0.88 15.23
C TRP A 467 7.96 -0.21 15.75
N GLU A 468 8.01 1.12 15.76
CA GLU A 468 9.13 1.91 16.29
C GLU A 468 9.04 2.04 17.82
N LEU A 469 7.82 2.21 18.34
CA LEU A 469 7.56 2.42 19.76
C LEU A 469 7.55 1.11 20.57
N PHE A 470 7.10 0.00 19.98
CA PHE A 470 6.86 -1.27 20.65
C PHE A 470 7.63 -2.44 20.08
N SER A 471 8.74 -2.20 19.38
CA SER A 471 9.58 -3.30 18.86
C SER A 471 9.95 -4.25 20.01
N PRO A 472 9.79 -5.58 19.83
CA PRO A 472 10.12 -6.59 20.83
C PRO A 472 11.57 -6.55 21.32
N LYS A 473 12.48 -6.00 20.54
CA LYS A 473 13.88 -5.83 20.94
C LYS A 473 14.09 -4.89 22.14
N HIS A 474 13.08 -4.10 22.49
CA HIS A 474 13.10 -3.17 23.59
C HIS A 474 12.26 -3.63 24.79
N GLY A 475 11.70 -4.84 24.76
CA GLY A 475 10.66 -5.32 25.63
C GLY A 475 10.98 -6.54 26.47
N ASN A 476 12.17 -6.68 27.07
CA ASN A 476 12.30 -7.58 28.21
C ASN A 476 11.47 -7.02 29.38
N ALA A 477 10.84 -7.92 30.14
CA ALA A 477 10.15 -7.54 31.37
C ALA A 477 11.03 -6.62 32.20
N GLY A 478 10.55 -5.41 32.52
CA GLY A 478 11.29 -4.37 33.22
C GLY A 478 12.15 -3.44 32.37
N SER A 479 12.17 -3.57 31.03
CA SER A 479 12.84 -2.61 30.15
C SER A 479 12.12 -1.25 30.18
N THR A 480 12.87 -0.19 29.90
CA THR A 480 12.31 1.17 29.82
C THR A 480 11.33 1.24 28.67
N ASN A 481 10.13 1.77 28.92
CA ASN A 481 9.18 2.07 27.86
C ASN A 481 9.81 3.05 26.88
N THR A 482 9.74 2.75 25.59
CA THR A 482 10.22 3.60 24.49
C THR A 482 9.47 4.93 24.38
N PHE A 483 8.33 5.11 25.08
CA PHE A 483 7.63 6.39 25.19
C PHE A 483 8.42 7.47 25.94
N ASN A 484 9.27 7.08 26.89
CA ASN A 484 10.03 8.04 27.66
C ASN A 484 11.16 8.64 26.82
N GLY A 485 11.06 9.94 26.55
CA GLY A 485 12.06 10.67 25.78
C GLY A 485 11.92 10.56 24.26
N VAL A 486 10.85 9.92 23.75
CA VAL A 486 10.59 9.90 22.31
C VAL A 486 10.21 11.28 21.80
N ASN A 487 10.93 11.73 20.80
CA ASN A 487 10.62 12.92 20.02
C ASN A 487 10.10 12.53 18.63
N PRO A 488 9.32 13.41 17.96
CA PRO A 488 9.02 13.25 16.57
C PRO A 488 10.29 13.21 15.73
N GLU A 489 10.33 12.36 14.72
CA GLU A 489 11.38 12.38 13.71
C GLU A 489 11.20 13.65 12.86
N LYS A 490 12.30 14.35 12.61
CA LYS A 490 12.33 15.57 11.79
C LYS A 490 13.18 15.31 10.55
N THR A 491 12.62 15.59 9.39
CA THR A 491 13.34 15.46 8.12
C THR A 491 13.29 16.78 7.38
N LEU A 492 14.46 17.29 7.01
CA LEU A 492 14.63 18.40 6.07
C LEU A 492 15.32 17.85 4.82
N GLN A 493 14.70 17.98 3.65
CA GLN A 493 15.22 17.39 2.42
C GLN A 493 15.13 18.38 1.25
N LEU A 494 16.25 18.46 0.52
CA LEU A 494 16.36 19.13 -0.77
C LEU A 494 16.27 18.06 -1.86
N ASP A 495 15.41 18.28 -2.84
CA ASP A 495 15.26 17.46 -4.05
C ASP A 495 15.47 18.34 -5.28
N LEU A 496 16.23 17.85 -6.25
CA LEU A 496 16.37 18.51 -7.54
C LEU A 496 16.46 17.46 -8.65
N GLY A 497 16.02 17.84 -9.85
CA GLY A 497 16.11 16.93 -10.98
C GLY A 497 15.66 17.56 -12.28
N PHE A 498 15.93 16.83 -13.35
CA PHE A 498 15.48 17.16 -14.69
C PHE A 498 15.13 15.91 -15.48
N GLN A 499 14.33 16.11 -16.50
CA GLN A 499 14.04 15.15 -17.55
C GLN A 499 14.04 15.86 -18.89
N GLN A 500 14.63 15.24 -19.89
CA GLN A 500 14.67 15.74 -21.26
C GLN A 500 14.41 14.62 -22.25
N GLN A 501 13.52 14.87 -23.19
CA GLN A 501 13.30 14.03 -24.36
C GLN A 501 14.04 14.65 -25.56
N HIS A 502 14.90 13.87 -26.20
CA HIS A 502 15.55 14.27 -27.43
C HIS A 502 15.42 13.16 -28.48
N GLY A 503 14.47 13.30 -29.38
CA GLY A 503 14.10 12.25 -30.33
C GLY A 503 13.68 10.95 -29.58
N ALA A 504 14.36 9.86 -29.87
CA ALA A 504 14.15 8.58 -29.21
C ALA A 504 14.87 8.47 -27.84
N LEU A 505 15.74 9.42 -27.49
CA LEU A 505 16.50 9.41 -26.24
C LEU A 505 15.72 10.17 -25.18
N ASN A 506 15.46 9.52 -24.06
CA ASN A 506 14.94 10.13 -22.85
C ASN A 506 16.01 10.07 -21.76
N THR A 507 16.41 11.24 -21.28
CA THR A 507 17.42 11.39 -20.23
C THR A 507 16.78 12.05 -19.01
N TRP A 508 17.14 11.59 -17.84
CA TRP A 508 16.72 12.21 -16.60
C TRP A 508 17.81 12.04 -15.53
N ALA A 509 17.86 12.96 -14.61
CA ALA A 509 18.67 12.83 -13.40
C ALA A 509 17.95 13.46 -12.22
N SER A 510 18.13 12.88 -11.04
CA SER A 510 17.68 13.46 -9.79
C SER A 510 18.75 13.33 -8.73
N ALA A 511 18.86 14.35 -7.88
CA ALA A 511 19.71 14.34 -6.70
C ALA A 511 18.89 14.79 -5.49
N TYR A 512 19.28 14.31 -4.33
CA TYR A 512 18.65 14.68 -3.06
C TYR A 512 19.70 14.75 -1.96
N ALA A 513 19.43 15.59 -0.97
CA ALA A 513 20.18 15.66 0.27
C ALA A 513 19.22 15.86 1.42
N GLY A 514 19.34 15.06 2.48
CA GLY A 514 18.42 15.09 3.62
C GLY A 514 19.15 15.06 4.95
N LEU A 515 18.59 15.77 5.91
CA LEU A 515 18.96 15.70 7.33
C LEU A 515 17.77 15.08 8.08
N VAL A 516 18.04 14.05 8.86
CA VAL A 516 17.05 13.36 9.69
C VAL A 516 17.54 13.42 11.14
N ASP A 517 16.65 13.88 12.05
CA ASP A 517 16.87 14.01 13.49
C ASP A 517 15.80 13.27 14.28
#